data_6ffada2332f186754df0b5bf655ca15d
#
_entry.id   6ffada2332f186754df0b5bf655ca15d
#
_cell.length_a   1.000
_cell.length_b   1.000
_cell.length_c   1.000
_cell.angle_alpha   90.00
_cell.angle_beta   90.00
_cell.angle_gamma   90.00
#
_symmetry.space_group_name_H-M   'P 1'
#
loop_
_entity.id
_entity.type
_entity.pdbx_description
1 polymer ?
#
loop_
_entity_poly.entity_id
_entity_poly.type
_entity_poly.pdbx_seq_one_letter_code
_entity_poly.pdbx_strand_id
1 'polypeptide(L)'
;MIPLTLRRAVPADAARLSLLGGATFLTSFAHDHPGDAMVAHVANYHSVDWYECLLANPDCAAWILETELKAPVGYALLTPPAVDCPTDPGDLELKRIYLLAPFQSGGWGVRLIEAVEAEARARGAEKLYLCVYSANQAAQRFYARHGFADTGHKQNFRVGEVEYEDMIWVKDLA
;
A
#
# COMPACT_ATOMS: atom_id res chain seq x y z
N MET A 1 6.16 -8.97 23.51
CA MET A 1 5.67 -8.55 22.17
C MET A 1 4.62 -7.50 22.41
N ILE A 2 4.71 -6.33 21.74
CA ILE A 2 3.71 -5.26 21.90
C ILE A 2 2.40 -5.73 21.25
N PRO A 3 1.27 -5.74 21.98
CA PRO A 3 -0.02 -6.10 21.40
C PRO A 3 -0.43 -5.11 20.32
N LEU A 4 -0.86 -5.63 19.17
CA LEU A 4 -1.31 -4.84 18.04
C LEU A 4 -2.71 -5.25 17.63
N THR A 5 -3.50 -4.29 17.15
CA THR A 5 -4.85 -4.49 16.61
C THR A 5 -4.89 -4.08 15.15
N LEU A 6 -5.32 -4.99 14.29
CA LEU A 6 -5.64 -4.71 12.89
C LEU A 6 -7.14 -4.46 12.76
N ARG A 7 -7.53 -3.33 12.17
CA ARG A 7 -8.93 -2.98 11.93
C ARG A 7 -9.12 -2.24 10.62
N ARG A 8 -10.35 -2.20 10.15
CA ARG A 8 -10.75 -1.32 9.06
C ARG A 8 -10.54 0.14 9.48
N ALA A 9 -9.97 0.95 8.60
CA ALA A 9 -9.88 2.39 8.79
C ALA A 9 -11.25 3.05 8.51
N VAL A 10 -11.51 4.14 9.23
CA VAL A 10 -12.69 4.98 9.09
C VAL A 10 -12.29 6.41 8.73
N PRO A 11 -13.19 7.29 8.25
CA PRO A 11 -12.82 8.67 7.85
C PRO A 11 -12.00 9.44 8.90
N ALA A 12 -12.27 9.22 10.19
CA ALA A 12 -11.52 9.84 11.29
C ALA A 12 -10.04 9.40 11.39
N ASP A 13 -9.63 8.37 10.63
CA ASP A 13 -8.23 7.90 10.61
C ASP A 13 -7.36 8.59 9.56
N ALA A 14 -7.89 9.53 8.77
CA ALA A 14 -7.15 10.20 7.70
C ALA A 14 -5.83 10.81 8.19
N ALA A 15 -5.85 11.52 9.33
CA ALA A 15 -4.64 12.10 9.91
C ALA A 15 -3.62 11.03 10.37
N ARG A 16 -4.10 9.88 10.88
CA ARG A 16 -3.20 8.76 11.26
C ARG A 16 -2.57 8.12 10.04
N LEU A 17 -3.35 7.92 8.96
CA LEU A 17 -2.85 7.39 7.70
C LEU A 17 -1.88 8.37 7.03
N SER A 18 -2.13 9.67 7.09
CA SER A 18 -1.24 10.71 6.59
C SER A 18 0.12 10.66 7.30
N LEU A 19 0.12 10.65 8.63
CA LEU A 19 1.34 10.54 9.44
C LEU A 19 2.13 9.27 9.10
N LEU A 20 1.44 8.13 9.05
CA LEU A 20 2.06 6.84 8.80
C LEU A 20 2.55 6.70 7.36
N GLY A 21 1.78 7.19 6.40
CA GLY A 21 2.14 7.19 4.99
C GLY A 21 3.41 8.01 4.71
N GLY A 22 3.50 9.22 5.26
CA GLY A 22 4.71 10.04 5.16
C GLY A 22 5.92 9.39 5.83
N ALA A 23 5.76 8.86 7.04
CA ALA A 23 6.84 8.19 7.78
C ALA A 23 7.36 6.94 7.06
N THR A 24 6.46 6.10 6.53
CA THR A 24 6.85 4.88 5.81
C THR A 24 7.44 5.19 4.45
N PHE A 25 6.94 6.21 3.75
CA PHE A 25 7.53 6.67 2.49
C PHE A 25 8.96 7.18 2.71
N LEU A 26 9.16 8.06 3.70
CA LEU A 26 10.48 8.56 4.06
C LEU A 26 11.45 7.41 4.40
N THR A 27 11.01 6.48 5.24
CA THR A 27 11.85 5.35 5.66
C THR A 27 12.23 4.44 4.49
N SER A 28 11.32 4.25 3.52
CA SER A 28 11.53 3.34 2.40
C SER A 28 12.40 3.94 1.29
N PHE A 29 12.35 5.27 1.08
CA PHE A 29 12.87 5.89 -0.14
C PHE A 29 13.91 7.00 0.09
N ALA A 30 14.18 7.41 1.34
CA ALA A 30 15.12 8.49 1.64
C ALA A 30 16.56 8.21 1.17
N HIS A 31 16.90 6.95 0.93
CA HIS A 31 18.25 6.55 0.52
C HIS A 31 18.57 6.81 -0.96
N ASP A 32 17.55 6.99 -1.81
CA ASP A 32 17.73 7.15 -3.26
C ASP A 32 16.83 8.24 -3.90
N HIS A 33 16.09 9.01 -3.08
CA HIS A 33 15.20 10.06 -3.59
C HIS A 33 15.65 11.46 -3.11
N PRO A 34 15.55 12.51 -3.96
CA PRO A 34 15.88 13.88 -3.57
C PRO A 34 14.95 14.40 -2.46
N GLY A 35 15.52 15.07 -1.43
CA GLY A 35 14.79 15.49 -0.25
C GLY A 35 13.60 16.41 -0.54
N ASP A 36 13.78 17.45 -1.37
CA ASP A 36 12.69 18.37 -1.74
C ASP A 36 11.57 17.67 -2.52
N ALA A 37 11.93 16.71 -3.37
CA ALA A 37 10.97 15.91 -4.10
C ALA A 37 10.16 14.99 -3.18
N MET A 38 10.79 14.43 -2.14
CA MET A 38 10.09 13.66 -1.11
C MET A 38 9.11 14.52 -0.33
N VAL A 39 9.49 15.75 0.06
CA VAL A 39 8.58 16.68 0.74
C VAL A 39 7.36 16.96 -0.11
N ALA A 40 7.56 17.30 -1.40
CA ALA A 40 6.47 17.55 -2.34
C ALA A 40 5.59 16.31 -2.54
N HIS A 41 6.19 15.12 -2.67
CA HIS A 41 5.44 13.87 -2.83
C HIS A 41 4.56 13.58 -1.61
N VAL A 42 5.10 13.71 -0.40
CA VAL A 42 4.33 13.50 0.84
C VAL A 42 3.19 14.51 0.95
N ALA A 43 3.43 15.79 0.64
CA ALA A 43 2.39 16.81 0.66
C ALA A 43 1.24 16.52 -0.32
N ASN A 44 1.53 15.95 -1.49
CA ASN A 44 0.54 15.68 -2.53
C ASN A 44 -0.19 14.34 -2.34
N TYR A 45 0.52 13.27 -1.96
CA TYR A 45 0.01 11.89 -1.98
C TYR A 45 -0.13 11.24 -0.61
N HIS A 46 0.27 11.96 0.45
CA HIS A 46 0.11 11.53 1.85
C HIS A 46 -0.50 12.64 2.73
N SER A 47 -1.13 13.67 2.13
CA SER A 47 -1.86 14.69 2.88
C SER A 47 -3.09 14.10 3.58
N VAL A 48 -3.59 14.78 4.61
CA VAL A 48 -4.84 14.41 5.29
C VAL A 48 -5.99 14.41 4.30
N ASP A 49 -6.12 15.46 3.48
CA ASP A 49 -7.16 15.62 2.46
C ASP A 49 -7.17 14.46 1.45
N TRP A 50 -5.98 13.99 1.05
CA TRP A 50 -5.86 12.84 0.15
C TRP A 50 -6.44 11.57 0.79
N TYR A 51 -6.14 11.32 2.07
CA TYR A 51 -6.70 10.16 2.78
C TYR A 51 -8.18 10.34 3.11
N GLU A 52 -8.67 11.55 3.36
CA GLU A 52 -10.12 11.82 3.53
C GLU A 52 -10.88 11.49 2.25
N CYS A 53 -10.40 11.94 1.10
CA CYS A 53 -10.97 11.59 -0.20
C CYS A 53 -10.98 10.08 -0.46
N LEU A 54 -9.87 9.38 -0.15
CA LEU A 54 -9.78 7.94 -0.31
C LEU A 54 -10.77 7.21 0.59
N LEU A 55 -10.86 7.59 1.87
CA LEU A 55 -11.76 6.94 2.84
C LEU A 55 -13.25 7.24 2.58
N ALA A 56 -13.55 8.34 1.90
CA ALA A 56 -14.91 8.68 1.48
C ALA A 56 -15.35 7.92 0.21
N ASN A 57 -14.41 7.38 -0.56
CA ASN A 57 -14.71 6.63 -1.77
C ASN A 57 -15.12 5.19 -1.45
N PRO A 58 -16.37 4.75 -1.76
CA PRO A 58 -16.83 3.39 -1.49
C PRO A 58 -16.06 2.30 -2.25
N ASP A 59 -15.44 2.66 -3.38
CA ASP A 59 -14.61 1.73 -4.17
C ASP A 59 -13.24 1.49 -3.52
N CYS A 60 -12.85 2.31 -2.54
CA CYS A 60 -11.61 2.18 -1.80
C CYS A 60 -11.81 1.54 -0.43
N ALA A 61 -10.73 1.01 0.10
CA ALA A 61 -10.70 0.44 1.44
C ALA A 61 -9.32 0.62 2.06
N ALA A 62 -9.28 0.81 3.37
CA ALA A 62 -8.04 0.90 4.11
C ALA A 62 -8.09 0.12 5.41
N TRP A 63 -6.95 -0.39 5.82
CA TRP A 63 -6.73 -1.03 7.13
C TRP A 63 -5.60 -0.33 7.84
N ILE A 64 -5.73 -0.22 9.14
CA ILE A 64 -4.72 0.34 10.02
C ILE A 64 -4.36 -0.68 11.11
N LEU A 65 -3.07 -0.84 11.31
CA LEU A 65 -2.49 -1.60 12.42
C LEU A 65 -2.06 -0.61 13.48
N GLU A 66 -2.53 -0.78 14.69
CA GLU A 66 -2.27 0.16 15.78
C GLU A 66 -1.90 -0.56 17.09
N THR A 67 -1.14 0.14 17.94
CA THR A 67 -0.83 -0.31 19.31
C THR A 67 -2.05 -0.16 20.23
N GLU A 68 -1.97 -0.67 21.45
CA GLU A 68 -3.01 -0.46 22.50
C GLU A 68 -3.25 1.03 22.77
N LEU A 69 -2.22 1.88 22.64
CA LEU A 69 -2.30 3.34 22.78
C LEU A 69 -2.80 4.05 21.51
N LYS A 70 -3.28 3.31 20.52
CA LYS A 70 -3.80 3.83 19.24
C LYS A 70 -2.75 4.51 18.35
N ALA A 71 -1.45 4.25 18.59
CA ALA A 71 -0.40 4.70 17.68
C ALA A 71 -0.43 3.85 16.39
N PRO A 72 -0.52 4.47 15.20
CA PRO A 72 -0.53 3.74 13.94
C PRO A 72 0.89 3.23 13.62
N VAL A 73 1.00 1.96 13.27
CA VAL A 73 2.31 1.30 13.02
C VAL A 73 2.37 0.55 11.70
N GLY A 74 1.25 0.40 11.01
CA GLY A 74 1.15 -0.21 9.70
C GLY A 74 -0.19 0.06 9.04
N TYR A 75 -0.26 -0.09 7.73
CA TYR A 75 -1.51 0.09 6.97
C TYR A 75 -1.47 -0.62 5.62
N ALA A 76 -2.65 -0.83 5.04
CA ALA A 76 -2.83 -1.25 3.66
C ALA A 76 -3.99 -0.47 3.01
N LEU A 77 -3.88 -0.24 1.70
CA LEU A 77 -4.90 0.42 0.88
C LEU A 77 -5.31 -0.49 -0.27
N LEU A 78 -6.61 -0.63 -0.47
CA LEU A 78 -7.24 -1.29 -1.61
C LEU A 78 -7.99 -0.25 -2.43
N THR A 79 -7.77 -0.22 -3.74
CA THR A 79 -8.37 0.75 -4.66
C THR A 79 -8.79 0.05 -5.96
N PRO A 80 -9.61 0.68 -6.81
CA PRO A 80 -9.65 0.32 -8.21
C PRO A 80 -8.25 0.36 -8.83
N PRO A 81 -7.95 -0.49 -9.84
CA PRO A 81 -6.61 -0.56 -10.40
C PRO A 81 -6.25 0.72 -11.15
N ALA A 82 -5.04 1.22 -10.92
CA ALA A 82 -4.42 2.34 -11.64
C ALA A 82 -3.02 1.88 -12.11
N VAL A 83 -2.99 0.82 -12.90
CA VAL A 83 -1.78 0.15 -13.38
C VAL A 83 -1.71 0.20 -14.91
N ASP A 84 -0.50 0.32 -15.46
CA ASP A 84 -0.24 0.39 -16.91
C ASP A 84 -0.22 -1.00 -17.55
N CYS A 85 -1.28 -1.79 -17.32
CA CYS A 85 -1.52 -3.04 -18.00
C CYS A 85 -3.03 -3.29 -18.14
N PRO A 86 -3.46 -4.20 -19.06
CA PRO A 86 -4.87 -4.56 -19.17
C PRO A 86 -5.42 -5.16 -17.88
N THR A 87 -6.59 -4.66 -17.44
CA THR A 87 -7.33 -5.13 -16.28
C THR A 87 -8.77 -5.41 -16.67
N ASP A 88 -9.45 -6.30 -15.93
CA ASP A 88 -10.86 -6.61 -16.15
C ASP A 88 -11.76 -5.77 -15.22
N PRO A 89 -13.03 -5.53 -15.59
CA PRO A 89 -13.98 -4.86 -14.71
C PRO A 89 -14.14 -5.61 -13.38
N GLY A 90 -13.96 -4.91 -12.28
CA GLY A 90 -14.05 -5.49 -10.94
C GLY A 90 -12.71 -5.91 -10.33
N ASP A 91 -11.62 -5.93 -11.11
CA ASP A 91 -10.28 -6.10 -10.57
C ASP A 91 -9.93 -4.97 -9.58
N LEU A 92 -9.04 -5.27 -8.65
CA LEU A 92 -8.62 -4.33 -7.61
C LEU A 92 -7.10 -4.24 -7.49
N GLU A 93 -6.63 -3.19 -6.82
CA GLU A 93 -5.20 -2.95 -6.58
C GLU A 93 -4.91 -2.84 -5.08
N LEU A 94 -3.94 -3.61 -4.61
CA LEU A 94 -3.25 -3.34 -3.34
C LEU A 94 -2.33 -2.14 -3.56
N LYS A 95 -2.86 -0.93 -3.35
CA LYS A 95 -2.17 0.33 -3.67
C LYS A 95 -0.98 0.60 -2.77
N ARG A 96 -1.10 0.26 -1.49
CA ARG A 96 -0.05 0.44 -0.48
C ARG A 96 -0.16 -0.63 0.59
N ILE A 97 0.99 -1.10 1.05
CA ILE A 97 1.13 -1.90 2.25
C ILE A 97 2.46 -1.56 2.92
N TYR A 98 2.41 -1.05 4.12
CA TYR A 98 3.60 -0.64 4.86
C TYR A 98 3.48 -0.94 6.34
N LEU A 99 4.63 -1.22 6.94
CA LEU A 99 4.83 -1.38 8.38
C LEU A 99 6.07 -0.57 8.78
N LEU A 100 5.99 0.14 9.89
CA LEU A 100 7.20 0.72 10.50
C LEU A 100 8.19 -0.39 10.85
N ALA A 101 9.49 -0.14 10.66
CA ALA A 101 10.55 -1.13 10.77
C ALA A 101 10.50 -1.97 12.07
N PRO A 102 10.23 -1.40 13.28
CA PRO A 102 10.14 -2.19 14.51
C PRO A 102 9.00 -3.20 14.54
N PHE A 103 8.04 -3.11 13.60
CA PHE A 103 6.83 -3.93 13.55
C PHE A 103 6.78 -4.88 12.34
N GLN A 104 7.85 -4.94 11.55
CA GLN A 104 7.92 -5.79 10.34
C GLN A 104 8.08 -7.29 10.65
N SER A 105 8.52 -7.65 11.85
CA SER A 105 8.54 -9.03 12.32
C SER A 105 7.24 -9.40 13.05
N GLY A 106 6.77 -10.62 12.92
CA GLY A 106 5.55 -11.08 13.62
C GLY A 106 4.34 -11.36 12.75
N GLY A 107 4.51 -11.41 11.42
CA GLY A 107 3.46 -11.84 10.48
C GLY A 107 2.41 -10.77 10.17
N TRP A 108 2.58 -9.53 10.62
CA TRP A 108 1.58 -8.47 10.41
C TRP A 108 1.41 -8.07 8.94
N GLY A 109 2.48 -8.13 8.14
CA GLY A 109 2.37 -7.93 6.69
C GLY A 109 1.46 -8.98 6.02
N VAL A 110 1.53 -10.22 6.48
CA VAL A 110 0.65 -11.32 6.01
C VAL A 110 -0.79 -11.02 6.37
N ARG A 111 -1.07 -10.64 7.62
CA ARG A 111 -2.44 -10.31 8.07
C ARG A 111 -3.03 -9.11 7.32
N LEU A 112 -2.20 -8.13 6.96
CA LEU A 112 -2.65 -7.01 6.12
C LEU A 112 -3.02 -7.48 4.71
N ILE A 113 -2.20 -8.32 4.07
CA ILE A 113 -2.52 -8.90 2.75
C ILE A 113 -3.81 -9.74 2.83
N GLU A 114 -3.94 -10.62 3.83
CA GLU A 114 -5.12 -11.45 4.03
C GLU A 114 -6.39 -10.62 4.18
N ALA A 115 -6.35 -9.51 4.92
CA ALA A 115 -7.48 -8.61 5.07
C ALA A 115 -7.86 -7.93 3.74
N VAL A 116 -6.87 -7.51 2.96
CA VAL A 116 -7.08 -6.93 1.61
C VAL A 116 -7.67 -7.96 0.66
N GLU A 117 -7.12 -9.18 0.63
CA GLU A 117 -7.62 -10.26 -0.23
C GLU A 117 -9.05 -10.69 0.13
N ALA A 118 -9.35 -10.77 1.44
CA ALA A 118 -10.71 -11.10 1.89
C ALA A 118 -11.74 -10.07 1.41
N GLU A 119 -11.41 -8.78 1.49
CA GLU A 119 -12.26 -7.70 0.97
C GLU A 119 -12.36 -7.74 -0.55
N ALA A 120 -11.26 -7.96 -1.26
CA ALA A 120 -11.26 -8.03 -2.72
C ALA A 120 -12.17 -9.20 -3.20
N ARG A 121 -12.06 -10.38 -2.57
CA ARG A 121 -12.96 -11.51 -2.86
C ARG A 121 -14.41 -11.20 -2.51
N ALA A 122 -14.67 -10.54 -1.38
CA ALA A 122 -16.03 -10.15 -0.99
C ALA A 122 -16.68 -9.17 -1.98
N ARG A 123 -15.88 -8.38 -2.69
CA ARG A 123 -16.31 -7.50 -3.79
C ARG A 123 -16.43 -8.21 -5.14
N GLY A 124 -16.05 -9.49 -5.22
CA GLY A 124 -16.10 -10.27 -6.44
C GLY A 124 -14.92 -10.02 -7.40
N ALA A 125 -13.82 -9.46 -6.91
CA ALA A 125 -12.62 -9.29 -7.72
C ALA A 125 -12.00 -10.65 -8.07
N GLU A 126 -11.66 -10.84 -9.33
CA GLU A 126 -10.97 -12.04 -9.80
C GLU A 126 -9.46 -11.90 -9.68
N LYS A 127 -8.94 -10.68 -9.80
CA LYS A 127 -7.49 -10.37 -9.70
C LYS A 127 -7.22 -9.22 -8.75
N LEU A 128 -6.08 -9.34 -8.07
CA LEU A 128 -5.51 -8.29 -7.23
C LEU A 128 -4.15 -7.91 -7.78
N TYR A 129 -4.03 -6.66 -8.24
CA TYR A 129 -2.79 -6.10 -8.75
C TYR A 129 -2.02 -5.38 -7.65
N LEU A 130 -0.73 -5.17 -7.87
CA LEU A 130 0.11 -4.25 -7.12
C LEU A 130 1.26 -3.74 -7.98
N CYS A 131 1.82 -2.59 -7.61
CA CYS A 131 3.07 -2.10 -8.14
C CYS A 131 4.16 -2.24 -7.08
N VAL A 132 5.33 -2.70 -7.51
CA VAL A 132 6.50 -2.84 -6.65
C VAL A 132 7.73 -2.23 -7.31
N TYR A 133 8.42 -1.39 -6.58
CA TYR A 133 9.66 -0.75 -7.03
C TYR A 133 10.67 -1.81 -7.49
N SER A 134 11.21 -1.64 -8.70
CA SER A 134 12.08 -2.64 -9.34
C SER A 134 13.34 -2.95 -8.54
N ALA A 135 13.85 -1.99 -7.75
CA ALA A 135 14.98 -2.19 -6.86
C ALA A 135 14.61 -2.84 -5.51
N ASN A 136 13.32 -2.93 -5.15
CA ASN A 136 12.89 -3.48 -3.86
C ASN A 136 12.73 -5.02 -3.91
N GLN A 137 13.86 -5.72 -3.98
CA GLN A 137 13.88 -7.18 -4.01
C GLN A 137 13.26 -7.84 -2.77
N ALA A 138 13.29 -7.17 -1.62
CA ALA A 138 12.70 -7.71 -0.39
C ALA A 138 11.16 -7.78 -0.50
N ALA A 139 10.54 -6.72 -1.01
CA ALA A 139 9.10 -6.68 -1.27
C ALA A 139 8.70 -7.68 -2.37
N GLN A 140 9.47 -7.76 -3.45
CA GLN A 140 9.22 -8.75 -4.52
C GLN A 140 9.21 -10.19 -3.97
N ARG A 141 10.20 -10.57 -3.16
CA ARG A 141 10.23 -11.89 -2.51
C ARG A 141 9.06 -12.09 -1.55
N PHE A 142 8.61 -11.03 -0.87
CA PHE A 142 7.46 -11.10 0.01
C PHE A 142 6.18 -11.37 -0.81
N TYR A 143 5.92 -10.63 -1.87
CA TYR A 143 4.74 -10.81 -2.72
C TYR A 143 4.73 -12.16 -3.44
N ALA A 144 5.89 -12.60 -3.96
CA ALA A 144 6.00 -13.92 -4.59
C ALA A 144 5.58 -15.07 -3.64
N ARG A 145 6.01 -15.00 -2.36
CA ARG A 145 5.60 -16.00 -1.35
C ARG A 145 4.12 -15.95 -1.01
N HIS A 146 3.43 -14.84 -1.34
CA HIS A 146 1.99 -14.69 -1.14
C HIS A 146 1.17 -14.88 -2.42
N GLY A 147 1.78 -15.49 -3.44
CA GLY A 147 1.08 -15.90 -4.65
C GLY A 147 0.93 -14.83 -5.72
N PHE A 148 1.61 -13.68 -5.57
CA PHE A 148 1.70 -12.71 -6.64
C PHE A 148 2.77 -13.11 -7.65
N ALA A 149 2.52 -12.88 -8.92
CA ALA A 149 3.43 -13.12 -10.03
C ALA A 149 3.65 -11.83 -10.84
N ASP A 150 4.87 -11.68 -11.37
CA ASP A 150 5.19 -10.59 -12.29
C ASP A 150 4.39 -10.74 -13.59
N THR A 151 3.72 -9.67 -14.00
CA THR A 151 2.97 -9.63 -15.27
C THR A 151 3.87 -9.40 -16.48
N GLY A 152 5.12 -9.01 -16.27
CA GLY A 152 6.03 -8.52 -17.31
C GLY A 152 5.77 -7.08 -17.74
N HIS A 153 4.71 -6.44 -17.23
CA HIS A 153 4.43 -5.03 -17.44
C HIS A 153 5.09 -4.17 -16.38
N LYS A 154 5.35 -2.91 -16.75
CA LYS A 154 5.99 -1.92 -15.89
C LYS A 154 5.27 -0.60 -16.03
N GLN A 155 5.37 0.23 -14.99
CA GLN A 155 4.93 1.62 -15.06
C GLN A 155 5.98 2.54 -14.46
N ASN A 156 6.01 3.78 -14.95
CA ASN A 156 6.91 4.77 -14.42
C ASN A 156 6.26 5.51 -13.24
N PHE A 157 7.03 5.69 -12.22
CA PHE A 157 6.67 6.42 -11.01
C PHE A 157 7.63 7.60 -10.85
N ARG A 158 7.10 8.80 -10.61
CA ARG A 158 7.91 10.02 -10.49
C ARG A 158 7.92 10.57 -9.08
N VAL A 159 9.12 10.94 -8.63
CA VAL A 159 9.31 11.75 -7.42
C VAL A 159 10.13 12.97 -7.81
N GLY A 160 9.48 14.12 -7.93
CA GLY A 160 10.07 15.32 -8.52
C GLY A 160 10.40 15.11 -10.00
N GLU A 161 11.65 15.40 -10.38
CA GLU A 161 12.15 15.22 -11.75
C GLU A 161 12.72 13.82 -12.00
N VAL A 162 12.87 13.01 -10.97
CA VAL A 162 13.45 11.67 -11.08
C VAL A 162 12.35 10.65 -11.37
N GLU A 163 12.60 9.81 -12.37
CA GLU A 163 11.72 8.74 -12.78
C GLU A 163 12.24 7.41 -12.27
N TYR A 164 11.34 6.62 -11.70
CA TYR A 164 11.59 5.29 -11.16
C TYR A 164 10.68 4.29 -11.88
N GLU A 165 11.08 3.04 -11.88
CA GLU A 165 10.34 1.98 -12.53
C GLU A 165 9.74 1.04 -11.49
N ASP A 166 8.41 0.86 -11.58
CA ASP A 166 7.67 -0.14 -10.83
C ASP A 166 7.34 -1.33 -11.73
N MET A 167 7.48 -2.53 -11.21
CA MET A 167 6.99 -3.76 -11.81
C MET A 167 5.53 -3.96 -11.40
N ILE A 168 4.67 -4.35 -12.34
CA ILE A 168 3.27 -4.66 -12.07
C ILE A 168 3.14 -6.16 -11.80
N TRP A 169 2.64 -6.51 -10.64
CA TRP A 169 2.41 -7.88 -10.21
C TRP A 169 0.93 -8.14 -10.02
N VAL A 170 0.51 -9.40 -10.18
CA VAL A 170 -0.89 -9.82 -10.09
C VAL A 170 -1.01 -11.13 -9.30
N LYS A 171 -2.12 -11.25 -8.59
CA LYS A 171 -2.56 -12.49 -7.95
C LYS A 171 -3.98 -12.81 -8.38
N ASP A 172 -4.22 -14.06 -8.85
CA ASP A 172 -5.55 -14.60 -9.04
C ASP A 172 -6.19 -14.88 -7.67
N LEU A 173 -7.42 -14.44 -7.49
CA LEU A 173 -8.18 -14.56 -6.23
C LEU A 173 -9.20 -15.70 -6.26
N ALA A 174 -9.40 -16.32 -7.44
CA ALA A 174 -10.32 -17.44 -7.63
C ALA A 174 -9.87 -18.69 -6.84
#